data_d387fca233becff7a6e26a42b2525d9b
#
_entry.id   d387fca233becff7a6e26a42b2525d9b
#
_cell.length_a   1.000
_cell.length_b   1.000
_cell.length_c   1.000
_cell.angle_alpha   90.00
_cell.angle_beta   90.00
_cell.angle_gamma   90.00
#
_symmetry.space_group_name_H-M   'P 1'
#
loop_
_entity.id
_entity.type
_entity.pdbx_description
1 polymer ?
#
loop_
_entity_poly.entity_id
_entity_poly.type
_entity_poly.pdbx_seq_one_letter_code
_entity_poly.pdbx_strand_id
1 'polypeptide(L)'
;VRSVDEVTPAAAIDAAHRVVAAGRHVTVLTGAGISTDSGIPDFRGPQGVWTRNPEAERTSTLRDYLDDPEVRRQAWRNRLASPTWEARPNPGHLAIVDLEEQGRLEAALTQNIDELHQRAGNSAARVIELHGSMHGVVCWSCGDRGPMGPALDRVRAGDPDPACERCGGILKSTTISFGQALD
;
A
#
# COMPACT_ATOMS: atom_id res chain seq x y z
N VAL A 1 4.13 27.16 -33.22
CA VAL A 1 3.77 25.94 -32.47
C VAL A 1 4.85 24.93 -32.81
N ARG A 2 5.80 24.65 -31.89
CA ARG A 2 6.79 23.57 -32.10
C ARG A 2 6.02 22.27 -31.97
N SER A 3 6.15 21.39 -32.97
CA SER A 3 5.70 20.01 -32.91
C SER A 3 6.38 19.37 -31.69
N VAL A 4 5.60 18.75 -30.79
CA VAL A 4 6.11 17.86 -29.77
C VAL A 4 6.60 16.64 -30.58
N ASP A 5 7.92 16.55 -30.83
CA ASP A 5 8.49 15.36 -31.44
C ASP A 5 8.09 14.16 -30.57
N GLU A 6 7.49 13.16 -31.16
CA GLU A 6 7.04 11.94 -30.49
C GLU A 6 8.28 11.21 -29.95
N VAL A 7 8.59 11.43 -28.65
CA VAL A 7 9.72 10.77 -28.00
C VAL A 7 9.40 9.28 -27.93
N THR A 8 10.20 8.45 -28.56
CA THR A 8 10.03 7.01 -28.47
C THR A 8 10.17 6.52 -27.01
N PRO A 9 9.46 5.46 -26.59
CA PRO A 9 9.60 4.92 -25.25
C PRO A 9 11.06 4.63 -24.83
N ALA A 10 11.87 4.13 -25.73
CA ALA A 10 13.30 3.89 -25.47
C ALA A 10 14.07 5.19 -25.18
N ALA A 11 13.86 6.25 -25.99
CA ALA A 11 14.51 7.54 -25.75
C ALA A 11 14.06 8.20 -24.45
N ALA A 12 12.80 8.01 -24.07
CA ALA A 12 12.29 8.47 -22.77
C ALA A 12 12.95 7.75 -21.59
N ILE A 13 13.11 6.43 -21.69
CA ILE A 13 13.80 5.61 -20.68
C ILE A 13 15.27 6.03 -20.55
N ASP A 14 15.98 6.20 -21.66
CA ASP A 14 17.38 6.65 -21.68
C ASP A 14 17.54 8.05 -21.04
N ALA A 15 16.59 8.95 -21.31
CA ALA A 15 16.59 10.27 -20.68
C ALA A 15 16.37 10.19 -19.17
N ALA A 16 15.40 9.39 -18.72
CA ALA A 16 15.13 9.15 -17.31
C ALA A 16 16.35 8.51 -16.62
N HIS A 17 16.97 7.51 -17.25
CA HIS A 17 18.16 6.86 -16.74
C HIS A 17 19.30 7.88 -16.51
N ARG A 18 19.58 8.77 -17.49
CA ARG A 18 20.62 9.80 -17.33
C ARG A 18 20.33 10.73 -16.13
N VAL A 19 19.07 11.14 -15.94
CA VAL A 19 18.67 12.00 -14.82
C VAL A 19 18.89 11.28 -13.49
N VAL A 20 18.39 10.07 -13.36
CA VAL A 20 18.57 9.27 -12.13
C VAL A 20 20.04 8.98 -11.88
N ALA A 21 20.81 8.60 -12.92
CA ALA A 21 22.23 8.30 -12.78
C ALA A 21 23.06 9.49 -12.30
N ALA A 22 22.70 10.71 -12.69
CA ALA A 22 23.38 11.94 -12.27
C ALA A 22 22.95 12.42 -10.86
N GLY A 23 21.80 11.95 -10.35
CA GLY A 23 21.27 12.36 -9.05
C GLY A 23 22.10 11.82 -7.90
N ARG A 24 22.47 12.68 -6.95
CA ARG A 24 23.19 12.31 -5.71
C ARG A 24 22.24 12.20 -4.52
N HIS A 25 21.10 12.89 -4.57
CA HIS A 25 20.06 12.92 -3.55
C HIS A 25 18.74 12.61 -4.27
N VAL A 26 18.27 11.40 -4.16
CA VAL A 26 17.10 10.89 -4.88
C VAL A 26 15.98 10.63 -3.87
N THR A 27 14.86 11.28 -4.07
CA THR A 27 13.60 10.94 -3.37
C THR A 27 12.69 10.23 -4.37
N VAL A 28 12.18 9.08 -3.98
CA VAL A 28 11.29 8.26 -4.82
C VAL A 28 9.87 8.33 -4.25
N LEU A 29 8.88 8.57 -5.10
CA LEU A 29 7.46 8.44 -4.76
C LEU A 29 6.88 7.24 -5.50
N THR A 30 6.32 6.29 -4.78
CA THR A 30 5.70 5.10 -5.35
C THR A 30 4.21 5.00 -5.03
N GLY A 31 3.48 4.33 -5.91
CA GLY A 31 2.07 3.98 -5.77
C GLY A 31 1.83 2.56 -6.25
N ALA A 32 0.56 2.13 -6.33
CA ALA A 32 0.17 0.74 -6.60
C ALA A 32 0.80 0.14 -7.88
N GLY A 33 1.14 0.98 -8.86
CA GLY A 33 1.77 0.54 -10.11
C GLY A 33 3.11 -0.18 -9.93
N ILE A 34 3.92 0.16 -8.91
CA ILE A 34 5.18 -0.54 -8.66
C ILE A 34 4.96 -1.99 -8.21
N SER A 35 3.81 -2.28 -7.58
CA SER A 35 3.52 -3.61 -7.00
C SER A 35 2.73 -4.53 -7.94
N THR A 36 2.36 -4.08 -9.14
CA THR A 36 1.61 -4.92 -10.10
C THR A 36 2.40 -6.13 -10.55
N ASP A 37 3.69 -5.98 -10.81
CA ASP A 37 4.59 -7.09 -11.14
C ASP A 37 4.88 -8.03 -9.95
N SER A 38 4.46 -7.65 -8.76
CA SER A 38 4.46 -8.49 -7.56
C SER A 38 3.15 -9.26 -7.36
N GLY A 39 2.20 -9.14 -8.29
CA GLY A 39 0.89 -9.80 -8.23
C GLY A 39 -0.16 -9.04 -7.41
N ILE A 40 0.11 -7.80 -7.01
CA ILE A 40 -0.86 -6.94 -6.30
C ILE A 40 -1.54 -6.05 -7.35
N PRO A 41 -2.86 -6.17 -7.57
CA PRO A 41 -3.54 -5.32 -8.54
C PRO A 41 -3.58 -3.86 -8.05
N ASP A 42 -3.46 -2.93 -8.97
CA ASP A 42 -3.74 -1.53 -8.69
C ASP A 42 -5.26 -1.27 -8.54
N PHE A 43 -5.65 -0.01 -8.30
CA PHE A 43 -7.06 0.32 -8.08
C PHE A 43 -7.80 0.65 -9.38
N ARG A 44 -7.20 1.42 -10.28
CA ARG A 44 -7.84 2.09 -11.43
C ARG A 44 -7.26 1.72 -12.79
N GLY A 45 -6.20 0.93 -12.84
CA GLY A 45 -5.64 0.40 -14.08
C GLY A 45 -6.62 -0.52 -14.83
N PRO A 46 -6.29 -0.98 -16.04
CA PRO A 46 -7.16 -1.85 -16.84
C PRO A 46 -7.58 -3.15 -16.11
N GLN A 47 -6.74 -3.61 -15.18
CA GLN A 47 -6.97 -4.79 -14.33
C GLN A 47 -7.21 -4.42 -12.87
N GLY A 48 -7.41 -3.13 -12.57
CA GLY A 48 -7.54 -2.60 -11.24
C GLY A 48 -8.79 -3.09 -10.49
N VAL A 49 -8.68 -3.13 -9.17
CA VAL A 49 -9.73 -3.67 -8.28
C VAL A 49 -11.06 -2.96 -8.51
N TRP A 50 -11.07 -1.63 -8.60
CA TRP A 50 -12.29 -0.85 -8.77
C TRP A 50 -12.77 -0.82 -10.22
N THR A 51 -11.87 -0.96 -11.19
CA THR A 51 -12.25 -1.12 -12.60
C THR A 51 -13.05 -2.41 -12.79
N ARG A 52 -12.66 -3.49 -12.10
CA ARG A 52 -13.35 -4.79 -12.17
C ARG A 52 -14.56 -4.89 -11.25
N ASN A 53 -14.51 -4.24 -10.10
CA ASN A 53 -15.57 -4.26 -9.10
C ASN A 53 -15.69 -2.89 -8.42
N PRO A 54 -16.50 -1.97 -8.97
CA PRO A 54 -16.72 -0.63 -8.40
C PRO A 54 -17.21 -0.65 -6.94
N GLU A 55 -18.03 -1.65 -6.56
CA GLU A 55 -18.54 -1.79 -5.18
C GLU A 55 -17.42 -2.04 -4.16
N ALA A 56 -16.26 -2.53 -4.61
CA ALA A 56 -15.11 -2.75 -3.73
C ALA A 56 -14.54 -1.44 -3.14
N GLU A 57 -14.84 -0.28 -3.71
CA GLU A 57 -14.44 1.02 -3.16
C GLU A 57 -15.03 1.27 -1.77
N ARG A 58 -16.27 0.81 -1.52
CA ARG A 58 -16.94 0.96 -0.22
C ARG A 58 -16.13 0.36 0.93
N THR A 59 -15.49 -0.79 0.73
CA THR A 59 -14.67 -1.44 1.76
C THR A 59 -13.40 -0.67 2.11
N SER A 60 -13.03 0.32 1.29
CA SER A 60 -11.88 1.21 1.48
C SER A 60 -12.27 2.60 1.98
N THR A 61 -13.58 2.91 2.08
CA THR A 61 -14.11 4.20 2.52
C THR A 61 -14.33 4.18 4.03
N LEU A 62 -13.78 5.17 4.74
CA LEU A 62 -13.84 5.21 6.21
C LEU A 62 -15.26 5.21 6.73
N ARG A 63 -16.12 6.07 6.18
CA ARG A 63 -17.51 6.20 6.62
C ARG A 63 -18.27 4.88 6.48
N ASP A 64 -18.22 4.26 5.30
CA ASP A 64 -18.93 3.00 5.06
C ASP A 64 -18.40 1.88 5.97
N TYR A 65 -17.08 1.86 6.22
CA TYR A 65 -16.46 0.90 7.13
C TYR A 65 -16.95 1.06 8.58
N LEU A 66 -17.11 2.30 9.06
CA LEU A 66 -17.53 2.56 10.43
C LEU A 66 -19.04 2.35 10.62
N ASP A 67 -19.86 2.76 9.65
CA ASP A 67 -21.31 2.81 9.77
C ASP A 67 -21.97 1.45 9.43
N ASP A 68 -21.37 0.63 8.54
CA ASP A 68 -21.98 -0.59 8.03
C ASP A 68 -21.20 -1.85 8.45
N PRO A 69 -21.76 -2.68 9.38
CA PRO A 69 -21.10 -3.92 9.79
C PRO A 69 -20.89 -4.92 8.64
N GLU A 70 -21.71 -4.90 7.59
CA GLU A 70 -21.51 -5.83 6.46
C GLU A 70 -20.33 -5.39 5.59
N VAL A 71 -20.12 -4.08 5.42
CA VAL A 71 -18.92 -3.54 4.77
C VAL A 71 -17.68 -3.94 5.56
N ARG A 72 -17.70 -3.88 6.91
CA ARG A 72 -16.56 -4.33 7.74
C ARG A 72 -16.29 -5.83 7.56
N ARG A 73 -17.32 -6.66 7.62
CA ARG A 73 -17.15 -8.12 7.39
C ARG A 73 -16.55 -8.40 6.02
N GLN A 74 -17.03 -7.69 4.98
CA GLN A 74 -16.45 -7.83 3.64
C GLN A 74 -15.00 -7.35 3.60
N ALA A 75 -14.68 -6.24 4.25
CA ALA A 75 -13.30 -5.74 4.34
C ALA A 75 -12.38 -6.73 5.05
N TRP A 76 -12.84 -7.40 6.11
CA TRP A 76 -12.08 -8.46 6.79
C TRP A 76 -11.87 -9.68 5.89
N ARG A 77 -12.90 -10.13 5.16
CA ARG A 77 -12.78 -11.22 4.17
C ARG A 77 -11.78 -10.87 3.07
N ASN A 78 -11.87 -9.66 2.51
CA ASN A 78 -10.95 -9.19 1.46
C ASN A 78 -9.50 -9.13 1.98
N ARG A 79 -9.30 -8.68 3.20
CA ARG A 79 -7.98 -8.59 3.83
C ARG A 79 -7.39 -9.97 4.06
N LEU A 80 -8.19 -10.91 4.56
CA LEU A 80 -7.78 -12.30 4.76
C LEU A 80 -7.36 -12.96 3.44
N ALA A 81 -8.08 -12.70 2.35
CA ALA A 81 -7.84 -13.26 1.02
C ALA A 81 -6.86 -12.44 0.16
N SER A 82 -6.24 -11.40 0.73
CA SER A 82 -5.39 -10.49 -0.04
C SER A 82 -4.16 -11.20 -0.60
N PRO A 83 -3.86 -11.07 -1.91
CA PRO A 83 -2.63 -11.61 -2.50
C PRO A 83 -1.36 -10.95 -1.94
N THR A 84 -1.48 -9.80 -1.27
CA THR A 84 -0.36 -9.07 -0.69
C THR A 84 0.41 -9.89 0.34
N TRP A 85 -0.24 -10.82 1.04
CA TRP A 85 0.43 -11.67 2.03
C TRP A 85 1.54 -12.55 1.44
N GLU A 86 1.33 -13.04 0.20
CA GLU A 86 2.27 -13.90 -0.52
C GLU A 86 3.14 -13.13 -1.52
N ALA A 87 2.87 -11.85 -1.75
CA ALA A 87 3.58 -11.02 -2.70
C ALA A 87 5.07 -10.90 -2.32
N ARG A 88 5.91 -10.79 -3.33
CA ARG A 88 7.36 -10.61 -3.17
C ARG A 88 7.81 -9.33 -3.87
N PRO A 89 8.84 -8.67 -3.34
CA PRO A 89 9.46 -7.55 -4.05
C PRO A 89 9.85 -7.93 -5.48
N ASN A 90 9.66 -7.01 -6.40
CA ASN A 90 10.04 -7.15 -7.80
C ASN A 90 11.27 -6.28 -8.12
N PRO A 91 11.81 -6.33 -9.36
CA PRO A 91 12.98 -5.54 -9.74
C PRO A 91 12.86 -4.04 -9.50
N GLY A 92 11.64 -3.47 -9.57
CA GLY A 92 11.41 -2.06 -9.25
C GLY A 92 11.71 -1.73 -7.78
N HIS A 93 11.31 -2.59 -6.85
CA HIS A 93 11.62 -2.43 -5.43
C HIS A 93 13.14 -2.60 -5.18
N LEU A 94 13.77 -3.60 -5.81
CA LEU A 94 15.21 -3.86 -5.68
C LEU A 94 16.05 -2.69 -6.20
N ALA A 95 15.64 -2.05 -7.29
CA ALA A 95 16.33 -0.87 -7.81
C ALA A 95 16.34 0.32 -6.81
N ILE A 96 15.33 0.41 -5.94
CA ILE A 96 15.30 1.43 -4.89
C ILE A 96 16.24 1.06 -3.73
N VAL A 97 16.39 -0.25 -3.45
CA VAL A 97 17.42 -0.73 -2.50
C VAL A 97 18.83 -0.39 -3.02
N ASP A 98 19.09 -0.63 -4.31
CA ASP A 98 20.38 -0.27 -4.92
C ASP A 98 20.70 1.21 -4.78
N LEU A 99 19.71 2.10 -4.88
CA LEU A 99 19.90 3.54 -4.63
C LEU A 99 20.26 3.84 -3.17
N GLU A 100 19.69 3.12 -2.23
CA GLU A 100 20.00 3.24 -0.81
C GLU A 100 21.40 2.73 -0.50
N GLU A 101 21.78 1.57 -1.01
CA GLU A 101 23.12 0.98 -0.85
C GLU A 101 24.23 1.87 -1.43
N GLN A 102 23.93 2.59 -2.52
CA GLN A 102 24.83 3.59 -3.09
C GLN A 102 24.90 4.90 -2.28
N GLY A 103 24.15 5.01 -1.19
CA GLY A 103 24.06 6.25 -0.39
C GLY A 103 23.37 7.42 -1.10
N ARG A 104 22.54 7.15 -2.09
CA ARG A 104 21.89 8.14 -2.96
C ARG A 104 20.41 8.34 -2.64
N LEU A 105 19.77 7.38 -1.95
CA LEU A 105 18.36 7.48 -1.56
C LEU A 105 18.20 8.36 -0.34
N GLU A 106 17.48 9.47 -0.47
CA GLU A 106 17.06 10.29 0.68
C GLU A 106 15.83 9.72 1.37
N ALA A 107 14.80 9.38 0.59
CA ALA A 107 13.58 8.75 1.06
C ALA A 107 12.85 7.99 -0.06
N ALA A 108 12.19 6.91 0.31
CA ALA A 108 11.17 6.24 -0.47
C ALA A 108 9.80 6.55 0.16
N LEU A 109 9.09 7.52 -0.42
CA LEU A 109 7.72 7.86 -0.05
C LEU A 109 6.79 6.89 -0.76
N THR A 110 5.97 6.15 -0.04
CA THR A 110 5.04 5.21 -0.68
C THR A 110 3.60 5.43 -0.27
N GLN A 111 2.71 5.39 -1.24
CA GLN A 111 1.27 5.31 -1.03
C GLN A 111 0.81 3.86 -0.77
N ASN A 112 1.70 2.89 -1.02
CA ASN A 112 1.40 1.48 -0.83
C ASN A 112 1.41 1.10 0.65
N ILE A 113 0.64 0.07 0.97
CA ILE A 113 0.43 -0.45 2.31
C ILE A 113 1.01 -1.87 2.48
N ASP A 114 1.78 -2.34 1.48
CA ASP A 114 2.18 -3.74 1.28
C ASP A 114 3.53 -4.12 1.94
N GLU A 115 4.28 -3.12 2.43
CA GLU A 115 5.62 -3.26 3.01
C GLU A 115 6.67 -3.88 2.05
N LEU A 116 6.44 -3.88 0.73
CA LEU A 116 7.38 -4.49 -0.21
C LEU A 116 8.72 -3.75 -0.31
N HIS A 117 8.78 -2.45 -0.03
CA HIS A 117 10.05 -1.71 0.06
C HIS A 117 10.92 -2.22 1.21
N GLN A 118 10.34 -2.37 2.41
CA GLN A 118 11.03 -2.90 3.58
C GLN A 118 11.43 -4.36 3.36
N ARG A 119 10.53 -5.16 2.79
CA ARG A 119 10.80 -6.57 2.45
C ARG A 119 11.82 -6.75 1.33
N ALA A 120 12.02 -5.75 0.47
CA ALA A 120 13.08 -5.72 -0.53
C ALA A 120 14.46 -5.50 0.11
N GLY A 121 14.52 -4.79 1.25
CA GLY A 121 15.75 -4.47 1.95
C GLY A 121 15.95 -2.98 2.25
N ASN A 122 15.05 -2.10 1.83
CA ASN A 122 15.14 -0.70 2.24
C ASN A 122 15.01 -0.57 3.77
N SER A 123 15.82 0.28 4.36
CA SER A 123 15.76 0.53 5.81
C SER A 123 14.49 1.28 6.20
N ALA A 124 13.94 0.95 7.37
CA ALA A 124 12.75 1.61 7.90
C ALA A 124 12.93 3.13 8.06
N ALA A 125 14.17 3.61 8.21
CA ALA A 125 14.48 5.03 8.31
C ALA A 125 14.31 5.78 6.97
N ARG A 126 14.32 5.06 5.84
CA ARG A 126 14.21 5.62 4.49
C ARG A 126 12.84 5.45 3.87
N VAL A 127 12.01 4.54 4.38
CA VAL A 127 10.66 4.30 3.86
C VAL A 127 9.63 5.08 4.67
N ILE A 128 8.85 5.90 3.99
CA ILE A 128 7.75 6.68 4.59
C ILE A 128 6.44 6.20 3.97
N GLU A 129 5.65 5.50 4.76
CA GLU A 129 4.34 4.96 4.37
C GLU A 129 3.25 6.03 4.55
N LEU A 130 2.92 6.74 3.46
CA LEU A 130 1.96 7.85 3.49
C LEU A 130 0.54 7.41 3.87
N HIS A 131 0.19 6.16 3.59
CA HIS A 131 -1.13 5.59 3.87
C HIS A 131 -1.08 4.47 4.94
N GLY A 132 -0.02 4.43 5.75
CA GLY A 132 0.16 3.40 6.76
C GLY A 132 0.39 2.01 6.19
N SER A 133 0.17 0.96 7.01
CA SER A 133 0.45 -0.43 6.65
C SER A 133 -0.77 -1.34 6.86
N MET A 134 -0.92 -2.35 6.00
CA MET A 134 -1.92 -3.40 6.18
C MET A 134 -1.52 -4.44 7.24
N HIS A 135 -0.28 -4.40 7.72
CA HIS A 135 0.25 -5.34 8.71
C HIS A 135 -0.10 -4.99 10.16
N GLY A 136 -0.69 -3.80 10.37
CA GLY A 136 -1.15 -3.35 11.68
C GLY A 136 -2.67 -3.19 11.79
N VAL A 137 -3.16 -3.26 13.02
CA VAL A 137 -4.53 -2.91 13.39
C VAL A 137 -4.54 -1.76 14.39
N VAL A 138 -5.61 -1.01 14.40
CA VAL A 138 -5.90 0.03 15.37
C VAL A 138 -7.37 -0.03 15.77
N CYS A 139 -7.66 0.14 17.06
CA CYS A 139 -9.03 0.35 17.54
C CYS A 139 -9.46 1.79 17.29
N TRP A 140 -10.55 1.95 16.55
CA TRP A 140 -11.09 3.29 16.25
C TRP A 140 -11.57 4.04 17.50
N SER A 141 -12.01 3.31 18.54
CA SER A 141 -12.56 3.91 19.76
C SER A 141 -11.52 4.28 20.81
N CYS A 142 -10.52 3.43 21.05
CA CYS A 142 -9.55 3.63 22.14
C CYS A 142 -8.11 3.82 21.67
N GLY A 143 -7.84 3.75 20.37
CA GLY A 143 -6.51 3.93 19.80
C GLY A 143 -5.54 2.78 20.04
N ASP A 144 -5.97 1.67 20.66
CA ASP A 144 -5.14 0.51 20.90
C ASP A 144 -4.62 -0.07 19.58
N ARG A 145 -3.33 -0.41 19.53
CA ARG A 145 -2.67 -0.85 18.30
C ARG A 145 -2.02 -2.23 18.50
N GLY A 146 -1.96 -2.99 17.41
CA GLY A 146 -1.30 -4.29 17.41
C GLY A 146 -1.02 -4.81 16.00
N PRO A 147 -0.39 -5.98 15.89
CA PRO A 147 -0.19 -6.64 14.61
C PRO A 147 -1.51 -7.16 14.03
N MET A 148 -1.58 -7.23 12.70
CA MET A 148 -2.76 -7.71 11.98
C MET A 148 -3.03 -9.21 12.17
N GLY A 149 -1.97 -10.03 12.34
CA GLY A 149 -2.08 -11.49 12.41
C GLY A 149 -3.14 -12.00 13.38
N PRO A 150 -3.12 -11.63 14.69
CA PRO A 150 -4.10 -12.07 15.66
C PRO A 150 -5.56 -11.75 15.28
N ALA A 151 -5.81 -10.58 14.68
CA ALA A 151 -7.15 -10.25 14.20
C ALA A 151 -7.59 -11.13 13.03
N LEU A 152 -6.68 -11.44 12.09
CA LEU A 152 -6.96 -12.37 10.99
C LEU A 152 -7.15 -13.81 11.48
N ASP A 153 -6.47 -14.23 12.55
CA ASP A 153 -6.67 -15.55 13.13
C ASP A 153 -8.07 -15.69 13.73
N ARG A 154 -8.60 -14.63 14.34
CA ARG A 154 -10.00 -14.59 14.78
C ARG A 154 -10.97 -14.68 13.59
N VAL A 155 -10.69 -14.00 12.49
CA VAL A 155 -11.50 -14.09 11.26
C VAL A 155 -11.50 -15.54 10.73
N ARG A 156 -10.33 -16.20 10.70
CA ARG A 156 -10.20 -17.62 10.31
C ARG A 156 -10.99 -18.55 11.24
N ALA A 157 -11.04 -18.23 12.51
CA ALA A 157 -11.78 -18.98 13.52
C ALA A 157 -13.30 -18.73 13.49
N GLY A 158 -13.79 -17.87 12.59
CA GLY A 158 -15.22 -17.64 12.39
C GLY A 158 -15.77 -16.35 13.01
N ASP A 159 -14.92 -15.47 13.55
CA ASP A 159 -15.32 -14.13 13.98
C ASP A 159 -15.30 -13.17 12.76
N PRO A 160 -16.45 -12.82 12.17
CA PRO A 160 -16.46 -12.10 10.90
C PRO A 160 -16.14 -10.60 11.02
N ASP A 161 -16.21 -10.04 12.23
CA ASP A 161 -16.00 -8.61 12.51
C ASP A 161 -15.30 -8.47 13.89
N PRO A 162 -14.01 -8.83 13.99
CA PRO A 162 -13.31 -8.88 15.27
C PRO A 162 -13.28 -7.50 15.94
N ALA A 163 -13.82 -7.44 17.15
CA ALA A 163 -13.82 -6.24 17.97
C ALA A 163 -12.51 -6.10 18.77
N CYS A 164 -12.20 -4.89 19.22
CA CYS A 164 -11.07 -4.62 20.10
C CYS A 164 -11.23 -5.39 21.41
N GLU A 165 -10.22 -6.17 21.78
CA GLU A 165 -10.22 -6.96 23.03
C GLU A 165 -10.19 -6.08 24.28
N ARG A 166 -9.66 -4.85 24.16
CA ARG A 166 -9.56 -3.91 25.27
C ARG A 166 -10.87 -3.19 25.59
N CYS A 167 -11.64 -2.79 24.55
CA CYS A 167 -12.81 -1.94 24.78
C CYS A 167 -14.07 -2.36 23.98
N GLY A 168 -14.00 -3.41 23.18
CA GLY A 168 -15.11 -3.85 22.32
C GLY A 168 -15.36 -2.96 21.09
N GLY A 169 -14.53 -1.91 20.89
CA GLY A 169 -14.68 -0.99 19.77
C GLY A 169 -14.26 -1.57 18.42
N ILE A 170 -14.55 -0.85 17.34
CA ILE A 170 -14.25 -1.28 15.96
C ILE A 170 -12.73 -1.35 15.75
N LEU A 171 -12.24 -2.51 15.31
CA LEU A 171 -10.87 -2.66 14.80
C LEU A 171 -10.81 -2.29 13.31
N LYS A 172 -9.74 -1.63 12.92
CA LYS A 172 -9.44 -1.23 11.55
C LYS A 172 -7.95 -1.48 11.28
N SER A 173 -7.57 -1.75 10.02
CA SER A 173 -6.14 -1.72 9.68
C SER A 173 -5.55 -0.32 9.94
N THR A 174 -4.26 -0.24 10.19
CA THR A 174 -3.57 1.05 10.36
C THR A 174 -3.44 1.85 9.06
N THR A 175 -4.02 1.35 7.96
CA THR A 175 -4.06 2.06 6.67
C THR A 175 -4.97 3.29 6.73
N ILE A 176 -4.63 4.33 5.98
CA ILE A 176 -5.51 5.47 5.77
C ILE A 176 -6.61 5.10 4.78
N SER A 177 -7.85 5.21 5.20
CA SER A 177 -9.03 4.95 4.34
C SER A 177 -9.43 6.20 3.56
N PHE A 178 -10.16 6.04 2.45
CA PHE A 178 -10.72 7.19 1.73
C PHE A 178 -11.66 7.99 2.63
N GLY A 179 -11.48 9.31 2.65
CA GLY A 179 -12.19 10.21 3.55
C GLY A 179 -11.57 10.35 4.95
N GLN A 180 -10.47 9.65 5.23
CA GLN A 180 -9.66 9.85 6.44
C GLN A 180 -8.55 10.88 6.15
N ALA A 181 -8.28 11.78 7.10
CA ALA A 181 -7.15 12.70 7.00
C ALA A 181 -5.83 11.92 7.06
N LEU A 182 -4.79 12.43 6.39
CA LEU A 182 -3.42 12.01 6.61
C LEU A 182 -2.94 12.58 7.95
N ASP A 183 -2.11 11.81 8.66
CA ASP A 183 -1.46 12.21 9.91
C ASP A 183 -0.31 13.21 9.66
#